data_bba696ca2154428e9108352b06e535e4
#
_entry.id   bba696ca2154428e9108352b06e535e4
#
_cell.length_a   1.000
_cell.length_b   1.000
_cell.length_c   1.000
_cell.angle_alpha   90.00
_cell.angle_beta   90.00
_cell.angle_gamma   90.00
#
_symmetry.space_group_name_H-M   'P 1'
#
loop_
_entity.id
_entity.type
_entity.pdbx_description
1 polymer ?
#
loop_
_entity_poly.entity_id
_entity_poly.type
_entity_poly.pdbx_seq_one_letter_code
_entity_poly.pdbx_strand_id
1 'polypeptide(L)'
;MSNATFSAPDMTIYCGLEELGLVAVGMCCQGGGFVLKCRVANPVRLCPGCGCPGYSLGSRTRRLAHEPQGHQPTTLVVYVGRYRCRVCSHFWCDDISQAAPPRAKLSFGALRWGLVCLIADNMSM
;
A
#
# COMPACT_ATOMS: atom_id res chain seq x y z
N MET A 1 -21.05 -11.54 13.89
CA MET A 1 -20.42 -11.34 13.78
C MET A 1 -19.53 -11.19 13.62
N SER A 2 -19.30 -11.16 13.70
CA SER A 2 -18.46 -10.92 13.77
C SER A 2 -17.71 -10.59 13.50
N ASN A 3 -17.81 -10.50 13.39
CA ASN A 3 -17.20 -10.09 13.04
C ASN A 3 -16.16 -9.55 12.88
N ALA A 4 -16.23 -9.33 12.88
CA ALA A 4 -15.03 -8.57 12.57
C ALA A 4 -13.93 -8.96 13.51
N THR A 5 -13.40 -10.07 13.21
CA THR A 5 -12.36 -10.68 14.03
C THR A 5 -11.05 -9.89 13.90
N PHE A 6 -10.82 -9.23 12.76
CA PHE A 6 -9.59 -8.49 12.51
C PHE A 6 -9.88 -7.00 12.40
N SER A 7 -9.16 -6.21 13.19
CA SER A 7 -9.12 -4.77 12.98
C SER A 7 -8.14 -4.47 11.83
N ALA A 8 -8.23 -3.28 11.25
CA ALA A 8 -7.32 -2.86 10.19
C ALA A 8 -5.84 -2.90 10.63
N PRO A 9 -5.47 -2.48 11.86
CA PRO A 9 -4.08 -2.61 12.31
C PRO A 9 -3.56 -4.04 12.35
N ASP A 10 -4.41 -5.00 12.69
CA ASP A 10 -4.01 -6.40 12.70
C ASP A 10 -3.66 -6.89 11.29
N MET A 11 -4.43 -6.48 10.29
CA MET A 11 -4.15 -6.84 8.91
C MET A 11 -2.88 -6.16 8.41
N THR A 12 -2.58 -4.95 8.89
CA THR A 12 -1.36 -4.25 8.54
C THR A 12 -0.13 -5.08 8.94
N ILE A 13 -0.12 -5.59 10.17
CA ILE A 13 0.98 -6.41 10.67
C ILE A 13 1.02 -7.75 9.95
N TYR A 14 -0.11 -8.41 9.86
CA TYR A 14 -0.21 -9.75 9.30
C TYR A 14 0.26 -9.81 7.85
N CYS A 15 -0.05 -8.79 7.06
CA CYS A 15 0.29 -8.75 5.65
C CYS A 15 1.64 -8.06 5.36
N GLY A 16 2.37 -7.64 6.39
CA GLY A 16 3.67 -7.01 6.23
C GLY A 16 3.61 -5.63 5.62
N LEU A 17 2.52 -4.90 5.83
CA LEU A 17 2.35 -3.57 5.24
C LEU A 17 3.17 -2.50 5.94
N GLU A 18 3.57 -2.72 7.20
CA GLU A 18 4.38 -1.75 7.92
C GLU A 18 5.68 -1.43 7.21
N GLU A 19 6.34 -2.45 6.68
CA GLU A 19 7.59 -2.28 5.92
C GLU A 19 7.38 -1.48 4.64
N LEU A 20 6.15 -1.49 4.13
CA LEU A 20 5.79 -0.77 2.92
C LEU A 20 5.28 0.65 3.20
N GLY A 21 5.21 1.04 4.47
CA GLY A 21 4.69 2.34 4.86
C GLY A 21 3.20 2.49 4.66
N LEU A 22 2.46 1.39 4.70
CA LEU A 22 1.01 1.35 4.45
C LEU A 22 0.26 0.87 5.68
N VAL A 23 -1.00 1.28 5.77
CA VAL A 23 -1.93 0.85 6.80
C VAL A 23 -3.17 0.30 6.10
N ALA A 24 -3.59 -0.90 6.49
CA ALA A 24 -4.83 -1.48 5.99
C ALA A 24 -6.03 -0.76 6.59
N VAL A 25 -6.96 -0.36 5.75
CA VAL A 25 -8.19 0.32 6.18
C VAL A 25 -9.44 -0.48 5.84
N GLY A 26 -9.31 -1.56 5.09
CA GLY A 26 -10.41 -2.43 4.78
C GLY A 26 -9.92 -3.66 4.02
N MET A 27 -10.76 -4.69 3.99
CA MET A 27 -10.44 -5.92 3.30
C MET A 27 -11.71 -6.50 2.71
N CYS A 28 -11.61 -7.07 1.52
CA CYS A 28 -12.70 -7.85 0.94
C CYS A 28 -12.14 -9.03 0.16
N CYS A 29 -12.99 -10.00 -0.10
CA CYS A 29 -12.63 -11.17 -0.90
C CYS A 29 -13.31 -11.05 -2.25
N GLN A 30 -12.55 -11.22 -3.32
CA GLN A 30 -13.05 -11.17 -4.69
C GLN A 30 -12.39 -12.25 -5.51
N GLY A 31 -13.21 -13.03 -6.24
CA GLY A 31 -12.67 -13.96 -7.21
C GLY A 31 -11.67 -14.96 -6.67
N GLY A 32 -11.83 -15.38 -5.41
CA GLY A 32 -10.91 -16.32 -4.79
C GLY A 32 -9.65 -15.71 -4.24
N GLY A 33 -9.56 -14.38 -4.18
CA GLY A 33 -8.41 -13.67 -3.63
C GLY A 33 -8.82 -12.61 -2.62
N PHE A 34 -7.82 -12.02 -2.00
CA PHE A 34 -8.02 -10.91 -1.06
C PHE A 34 -7.71 -9.58 -1.72
N VAL A 35 -8.52 -8.58 -1.40
CA VAL A 35 -8.26 -7.19 -1.77
C VAL A 35 -8.15 -6.38 -0.49
N LEU A 36 -6.97 -5.80 -0.24
CA LEU A 36 -6.72 -4.95 0.91
C LEU A 36 -6.76 -3.51 0.47
N LYS A 37 -7.61 -2.72 1.12
CA LYS A 37 -7.65 -1.28 0.90
C LYS A 37 -6.69 -0.65 1.88
N CYS A 38 -5.75 0.14 1.37
CA CYS A 38 -4.64 0.68 2.15
C CYS A 38 -4.53 2.18 1.98
N ARG A 39 -3.93 2.83 2.97
CA ARG A 39 -3.53 4.23 2.88
C ARG A 39 -2.09 4.35 3.33
N VAL A 40 -1.46 5.48 3.00
CA VAL A 40 -0.11 5.77 3.48
C VAL A 40 -0.15 6.01 4.99
N ALA A 41 0.77 5.38 5.72
CA ALA A 41 0.79 5.47 7.19
C ALA A 41 1.08 6.89 7.68
N ASN A 42 2.02 7.58 7.02
CA ASN A 42 2.48 8.90 7.44
C ASN A 42 2.39 9.88 6.27
N PRO A 43 1.18 10.39 5.95
CA PRO A 43 1.05 11.32 4.84
C PRO A 43 1.70 12.66 5.17
N VAL A 44 2.35 13.26 4.18
CA VAL A 44 2.96 14.59 4.32
C VAL A 44 1.90 15.62 3.97
N ARG A 45 1.43 16.34 4.97
CA ARG A 45 0.35 17.34 4.79
C ARG A 45 0.86 18.77 4.72
N LEU A 46 2.16 18.96 4.92
CA LEU A 46 2.79 20.25 4.79
C LEU A 46 3.45 20.38 3.44
N CYS A 47 3.37 21.57 2.84
CA CYS A 47 3.96 21.82 1.53
C CYS A 47 5.48 21.59 1.56
N PRO A 48 6.01 20.75 0.67
CA PRO A 48 7.46 20.53 0.62
C PRO A 48 8.24 21.78 0.22
N GLY A 49 7.58 22.76 -0.42
CA GLY A 49 8.24 23.96 -0.86
C GLY A 49 8.28 25.07 0.19
N CYS A 50 7.17 25.33 0.86
CA CYS A 50 7.07 26.46 1.78
C CYS A 50 6.74 26.09 3.22
N GLY A 51 6.42 24.81 3.49
CA GLY A 51 6.10 24.34 4.83
C GLY A 51 4.72 24.68 5.35
N CYS A 52 3.89 25.34 4.57
CA CYS A 52 2.53 25.68 4.98
C CYS A 52 1.59 24.48 4.81
N PRO A 53 0.53 24.35 5.63
CA PRO A 53 -0.42 23.26 5.47
C PRO A 53 -1.12 23.32 4.13
N GLY A 54 -1.26 22.15 3.49
CA GLY A 54 -2.01 22.02 2.27
C GLY A 54 -3.42 21.53 2.53
N TYR A 55 -4.23 21.50 1.47
CA TYR A 55 -5.56 20.93 1.54
C TYR A 55 -5.67 19.74 0.60
N SER A 56 -6.55 18.82 0.94
CA SER A 56 -6.73 17.59 0.19
C SER A 56 -7.53 17.86 -1.08
N LEU A 57 -7.06 17.32 -2.19
CA LEU A 57 -7.79 17.31 -3.48
C LEU A 57 -8.46 15.95 -3.73
N GLY A 58 -8.50 15.07 -2.71
CA GLY A 58 -8.98 13.73 -2.85
C GLY A 58 -7.83 12.75 -2.98
N SER A 59 -8.09 11.58 -3.54
CA SER A 59 -7.06 10.56 -3.69
C SER A 59 -7.20 9.86 -5.04
N ARG A 60 -6.09 9.25 -5.48
CA ARG A 60 -6.07 8.32 -6.59
C ARG A 60 -5.86 6.92 -6.03
N THR A 61 -6.36 5.93 -6.73
CA THR A 61 -6.10 4.54 -6.35
C THR A 61 -4.97 3.98 -7.20
N ARG A 62 -4.17 3.14 -6.57
CA ARG A 62 -3.14 2.38 -7.25
C ARG A 62 -3.26 0.92 -6.83
N ARG A 63 -3.33 0.02 -7.80
CA ARG A 63 -3.45 -1.42 -7.53
C ARG A 63 -2.09 -2.07 -7.66
N LEU A 64 -1.72 -2.83 -6.62
CA LEU A 64 -0.44 -3.55 -6.57
C LEU A 64 -0.71 -4.99 -6.23
N ALA A 65 -0.13 -5.91 -6.97
CA ALA A 65 -0.10 -7.30 -6.55
C ALA A 65 0.87 -7.43 -5.39
N HIS A 66 0.47 -8.14 -4.35
CA HIS A 66 1.26 -8.34 -3.15
C HIS A 66 1.55 -9.84 -2.99
N GLU A 67 2.38 -10.19 -2.01
CA GLU A 67 2.64 -11.59 -1.71
C GLU A 67 1.35 -12.29 -1.28
N PRO A 68 1.12 -13.54 -1.70
CA PRO A 68 -0.09 -14.26 -1.33
C PRO A 68 -0.19 -14.46 0.18
N GLN A 69 -1.41 -14.39 0.70
CA GLN A 69 -1.69 -14.69 2.10
C GLN A 69 -2.33 -16.07 2.17
N GLY A 70 -1.62 -17.01 2.79
CA GLY A 70 -1.97 -18.41 2.68
C GLY A 70 -1.79 -18.86 1.25
N HIS A 71 -2.82 -19.37 0.62
CA HIS A 71 -2.81 -19.74 -0.80
C HIS A 71 -3.66 -18.79 -1.63
N GLN A 72 -3.98 -17.61 -1.09
CA GLN A 72 -4.88 -16.67 -1.74
C GLN A 72 -4.09 -15.54 -2.36
N PRO A 73 -4.29 -15.24 -3.65
CA PRO A 73 -3.70 -14.06 -4.27
C PRO A 73 -4.17 -12.80 -3.54
N THR A 74 -3.27 -11.86 -3.34
CA THR A 74 -3.56 -10.64 -2.59
C THR A 74 -3.27 -9.42 -3.45
N THR A 75 -4.22 -8.49 -3.52
CA THR A 75 -4.07 -7.22 -4.22
C THR A 75 -4.19 -6.09 -3.21
N LEU A 76 -3.28 -5.14 -3.29
CA LEU A 76 -3.35 -3.91 -2.51
C LEU A 76 -3.99 -2.83 -3.37
N VAL A 77 -5.03 -2.20 -2.85
CA VAL A 77 -5.62 -1.00 -3.45
C VAL A 77 -5.19 0.16 -2.57
N VAL A 78 -4.20 0.92 -3.03
CA VAL A 78 -3.61 1.99 -2.24
C VAL A 78 -4.25 3.32 -2.61
N TYR A 79 -4.80 4.01 -1.63
CA TYR A 79 -5.34 5.35 -1.80
C TYR A 79 -4.21 6.35 -1.60
N VAL A 80 -3.79 6.98 -2.69
CA VAL A 80 -2.69 7.95 -2.69
C VAL A 80 -3.29 9.33 -2.61
N GLY A 81 -3.13 10.00 -1.46
CA GLY A 81 -3.67 11.33 -1.24
C GLY A 81 -2.99 12.37 -2.12
N ARG A 82 -3.77 13.36 -2.55
CA ARG A 82 -3.31 14.47 -3.38
C ARG A 82 -3.58 15.76 -2.66
N TYR A 83 -2.60 16.67 -2.68
CA TYR A 83 -2.66 17.90 -1.89
C TYR A 83 -2.21 19.10 -2.70
N ARG A 84 -2.66 20.28 -2.28
CA ARG A 84 -2.23 21.54 -2.86
C ARG A 84 -2.02 22.56 -1.76
N CYS A 85 -0.95 23.35 -1.87
CA CYS A 85 -0.66 24.42 -0.93
C CYS A 85 -1.58 25.61 -1.16
N ARG A 86 -2.07 26.19 -0.05
CA ARG A 86 -2.92 27.40 -0.14
C ARG A 86 -2.12 28.65 -0.39
N VAL A 87 -0.82 28.62 -0.08
CA VAL A 87 0.05 29.80 -0.16
C VAL A 87 0.78 29.86 -1.49
N CYS A 88 1.55 28.83 -1.82
CA CYS A 88 2.38 28.83 -3.03
C CYS A 88 1.78 28.03 -4.18
N SER A 89 0.62 27.42 -3.98
CA SER A 89 -0.08 26.60 -4.98
C SER A 89 0.69 25.36 -5.41
N HIS A 90 1.71 24.96 -4.66
CA HIS A 90 2.45 23.74 -4.94
C HIS A 90 1.53 22.52 -4.80
N PHE A 91 1.73 21.55 -5.68
CA PHE A 91 0.93 20.33 -5.73
C PHE A 91 1.82 19.14 -5.40
N TRP A 92 1.34 18.23 -4.55
CA TRP A 92 2.08 17.01 -4.23
C TRP A 92 1.13 15.87 -3.89
N CYS A 93 1.67 14.66 -3.90
CA CYS A 93 0.94 13.44 -3.55
C CYS A 93 1.66 12.71 -2.43
N ASP A 94 0.95 11.79 -1.77
CA ASP A 94 1.59 10.87 -0.84
C ASP A 94 2.69 10.09 -1.54
N ASP A 95 3.78 9.84 -0.82
CA ASP A 95 4.91 9.08 -1.33
C ASP A 95 4.71 7.60 -1.01
N ILE A 96 4.63 6.77 -2.05
CA ILE A 96 4.52 5.31 -1.91
C ILE A 96 5.76 4.59 -2.40
N SER A 97 6.89 5.29 -2.53
CA SER A 97 8.14 4.68 -3.00
C SER A 97 8.62 3.54 -2.10
N GLN A 98 8.21 3.55 -0.83
CA GLN A 98 8.51 2.47 0.11
C GLN A 98 7.69 1.21 -0.20
N ALA A 99 6.56 1.34 -0.83
CA ALA A 99 5.66 0.23 -1.14
C ALA A 99 5.99 -0.42 -2.48
N ALA A 100 6.34 0.38 -3.49
CA ALA A 100 6.59 -0.12 -4.83
C ALA A 100 7.40 0.89 -5.65
N PRO A 101 8.15 0.43 -6.65
CA PRO A 101 8.80 1.33 -7.61
C PRO A 101 7.77 2.15 -8.39
N PRO A 102 8.16 3.30 -8.94
CA PRO A 102 7.25 4.08 -9.78
C PRO A 102 6.70 3.25 -10.93
N ARG A 103 5.39 3.34 -11.16
CA ARG A 103 4.69 2.64 -12.24
C ARG A 103 4.72 1.11 -12.15
N ALA A 104 5.25 0.55 -11.08
CA ALA A 104 5.24 -0.89 -10.90
C ALA A 104 3.83 -1.39 -10.60
N LYS A 105 3.58 -2.64 -10.93
CA LYS A 105 2.33 -3.33 -10.64
C LYS A 105 2.46 -4.29 -9.47
N LEU A 106 3.67 -4.47 -8.96
CA LEU A 106 3.98 -5.35 -7.82
C LEU A 106 4.50 -4.52 -6.66
N SER A 107 4.12 -4.90 -5.44
CA SER A 107 4.72 -4.33 -4.25
C SER A 107 6.14 -4.88 -4.07
N PHE A 108 6.95 -4.21 -3.24
CA PHE A 108 8.26 -4.75 -2.87
C PHE A 108 8.13 -6.09 -2.15
N GLY A 109 7.06 -6.29 -1.36
CA GLY A 109 6.79 -7.57 -0.73
C GLY A 109 6.61 -8.68 -1.74
N ALA A 110 5.85 -8.43 -2.81
CA ALA A 110 5.63 -9.41 -3.88
C ALA A 110 6.92 -9.72 -4.63
N LEU A 111 7.73 -8.70 -4.91
CA LEU A 111 9.01 -8.90 -5.58
C LEU A 111 9.94 -9.76 -4.73
N ARG A 112 10.03 -9.48 -3.44
CA ARG A 112 10.86 -10.25 -2.51
C ARG A 112 10.39 -11.70 -2.44
N TRP A 113 9.09 -11.90 -2.34
CA TRP A 113 8.49 -13.24 -2.29
C TRP A 113 8.82 -14.03 -3.56
N GLY A 114 8.69 -13.41 -4.73
CA GLY A 114 9.00 -14.03 -6.00
C GLY A 114 10.45 -14.46 -6.11
N LEU A 115 11.37 -13.61 -5.65
CA LEU A 115 12.80 -13.93 -5.65
C LEU A 115 13.11 -15.12 -4.74
N VAL A 116 12.50 -15.16 -3.56
CA VAL A 116 12.70 -16.27 -2.63
C VAL A 116 12.21 -17.58 -3.26
N CYS A 117 11.07 -17.57 -3.92
CA CYS A 117 10.55 -18.75 -4.59
C CYS A 117 11.47 -19.24 -5.71
N LEU A 118 12.02 -18.31 -6.51
CA LEU A 118 12.95 -18.67 -7.57
C LEU A 118 14.24 -19.28 -7.03
N ILE A 119 14.78 -18.73 -5.96
CA ILE A 119 15.98 -19.26 -5.31
C ILE A 119 15.71 -20.66 -4.76
N ALA A 120 14.57 -20.86 -4.11
CA ALA A 120 14.21 -22.18 -3.56
C ALA A 120 14.07 -23.22 -4.66
N ASP A 121 13.43 -22.88 -5.77
CA ASP A 121 13.28 -23.79 -6.91
C ASP A 121 14.63 -24.17 -7.49
N ASN A 122 15.53 -23.20 -7.66
CA ASN A 122 16.87 -23.48 -8.18
C ASN A 122 17.67 -24.35 -7.24
N MET A 123 17.53 -24.15 -5.94
CA MET A 123 18.27 -24.93 -4.94
C MET A 123 17.74 -26.36 -4.80
N SER A 124 16.49 -26.60 -5.16
CA SER A 124 15.89 -27.92 -5.06
C SER A 124 16.28 -28.83 -6.24
N MET A 125 16.94 -28.31 -7.23
CA MET A 125 17.44 -29.06 -8.34
C MET A 125 18.83 -29.60 -8.03
#